data_74649fae68293d7074c16b56be8154a5
#
_entry.id   74649fae68293d7074c16b56be8154a5
#
_cell.length_a   1.000
_cell.length_b   1.000
_cell.length_c   1.000
_cell.angle_alpha   90.00
_cell.angle_beta   90.00
_cell.angle_gamma   90.00
#
_symmetry.space_group_name_H-M   'P 1'
#
loop_
_entity.id
_entity.type
_entity.pdbx_description
1 polymer ?
#
loop_
_entity_poly.entity_id
_entity_poly.type
_entity_poly.pdbx_seq_one_letter_code
_entity_poly.pdbx_strand_id
1 'polypeptide(L)'
;MLRRLLLGWLLVPIFFTGTLAVFEPELSHWMRPELHQANMHVLPAVQASTLAQARLQAVAASAPGWQIDLPDARNPALHIGWGTPRALQREYLDPHTGAPRHVRATEGGHFFTHFHAELNAGKVGRALVCVAGLVMLAGLISGIVLHKKIFQDFFTFRPRASSQRAWLDAHTVLGVLGLP
;
A
#
# COMPACT_ATOMS: atom_id res chain seq x y z
N MET A 1 12.84 -28.54 9.42
CA MET A 1 12.52 -27.47 10.38
C MET A 1 12.93 -26.09 9.87
N LEU A 2 14.16 -25.89 9.41
CA LEU A 2 14.70 -24.61 8.93
C LEU A 2 13.86 -23.96 7.80
N ARG A 3 13.43 -24.73 6.78
CA ARG A 3 12.63 -24.22 5.65
C ARG A 3 11.27 -23.61 6.07
N ARG A 4 10.63 -24.18 7.11
CA ARG A 4 9.35 -23.66 7.63
C ARG A 4 9.53 -22.36 8.38
N LEU A 5 10.64 -22.23 9.11
CA LEU A 5 11.02 -21.00 9.80
C LEU A 5 11.33 -19.89 8.79
N LEU A 6 12.09 -20.16 7.72
CA LEU A 6 12.42 -19.17 6.69
C LEU A 6 11.18 -18.61 5.98
N LEU A 7 10.20 -19.48 5.67
CA LEU A 7 8.93 -19.04 5.07
C LEU A 7 8.13 -18.15 6.05
N GLY A 8 8.06 -18.52 7.32
CA GLY A 8 7.40 -17.70 8.34
C GLY A 8 8.06 -16.32 8.48
N TRP A 9 9.40 -16.27 8.51
CA TRP A 9 10.15 -15.02 8.57
C TRP A 9 9.95 -14.14 7.32
N LEU A 10 9.79 -14.74 6.15
CA LEU A 10 9.51 -14.01 4.91
C LEU A 10 8.09 -13.42 4.91
N LEU A 11 7.12 -14.16 5.44
CA LEU A 11 5.72 -13.69 5.48
C LEU A 11 5.53 -12.47 6.40
N VAL A 12 6.26 -12.38 7.52
CA VAL A 12 6.12 -11.26 8.47
C VAL A 12 6.31 -9.89 7.78
N PRO A 13 7.43 -9.60 7.10
CA PRO A 13 7.59 -8.32 6.44
C PRO A 13 6.61 -8.12 5.28
N ILE A 14 6.20 -9.18 4.56
CA ILE A 14 5.19 -9.09 3.51
C ILE A 14 3.85 -8.62 4.11
N PHE A 15 3.37 -9.24 5.18
CA PHE A 15 2.13 -8.84 5.85
C PHE A 15 2.21 -7.42 6.43
N PHE A 16 3.32 -7.12 7.11
CA PHE A 16 3.53 -5.81 7.72
C PHE A 16 3.48 -4.70 6.66
N THR A 17 4.20 -4.88 5.55
CA THR A 17 4.20 -3.91 4.45
C THR A 17 2.87 -3.86 3.71
N GLY A 18 2.14 -4.98 3.58
CA GLY A 18 0.78 -5.02 3.06
C GLY A 18 -0.20 -4.21 3.91
N THR A 19 -0.09 -4.29 5.24
CA THR A 19 -0.88 -3.46 6.15
C THR A 19 -0.56 -1.97 5.96
N LEU A 20 0.72 -1.61 5.82
CA LEU A 20 1.12 -0.23 5.57
C LEU A 20 0.71 0.26 4.17
N ALA A 21 0.67 -0.60 3.18
CA ALA A 21 0.25 -0.27 1.82
C ALA A 21 -1.21 0.21 1.75
N VAL A 22 -2.08 -0.23 2.67
CA VAL A 22 -3.45 0.30 2.79
C VAL A 22 -3.45 1.81 3.06
N PHE A 23 -2.43 2.31 3.74
CA PHE A 23 -2.24 3.71 4.10
C PHE A 23 -1.24 4.42 3.17
N GLU A 24 -1.07 3.93 1.95
CA GLU A 24 -0.13 4.51 0.97
C GLU A 24 -0.32 6.01 0.75
N PRO A 25 -1.55 6.54 0.51
CA PRO A 25 -1.76 7.97 0.32
C PRO A 25 -1.40 8.78 1.56
N GLU A 26 -1.81 8.33 2.75
CA GLU A 26 -1.56 9.01 4.01
C GLU A 26 -0.06 9.04 4.36
N LEU A 27 0.64 7.92 4.17
CA LEU A 27 2.08 7.83 4.36
C LEU A 27 2.83 8.72 3.37
N SER A 28 2.42 8.70 2.11
CA SER A 28 3.01 9.55 1.06
C SER A 28 2.82 11.03 1.36
N HIS A 29 1.64 11.41 1.85
CA HIS A 29 1.34 12.77 2.27
C HIS A 29 2.15 13.16 3.52
N TRP A 30 2.19 12.28 4.55
CA TRP A 30 2.96 12.52 5.77
C TRP A 30 4.46 12.72 5.49
N MET A 31 5.04 11.98 4.55
CA MET A 31 6.45 12.10 4.16
C MET A 31 6.75 13.33 3.30
N ARG A 32 5.74 14.11 2.90
CA ARG A 32 5.87 15.34 2.10
C ARG A 32 5.27 16.55 2.82
N PRO A 33 5.95 17.08 3.85
CA PRO A 33 5.44 18.21 4.63
C PRO A 33 5.19 19.47 3.78
N GLU A 34 5.78 19.56 2.60
CA GLU A 34 5.51 20.63 1.63
C GLU A 34 4.06 20.63 1.16
N LEU A 35 3.36 19.50 1.28
CA LEU A 35 1.94 19.35 0.94
C LEU A 35 1.01 19.59 2.14
N HIS A 36 1.54 19.75 3.38
CA HIS A 36 0.76 19.93 4.62
C HIS A 36 0.30 21.36 4.82
N GLN A 37 -0.16 22.07 3.81
CA GLN A 37 -0.67 23.43 4.04
C GLN A 37 -2.07 23.39 4.66
N ALA A 38 -2.24 24.16 5.74
CA ALA A 38 -3.42 24.17 6.60
C ALA A 38 -4.76 24.56 5.94
N ASN A 39 -4.74 25.00 4.68
CA ASN A 39 -5.90 25.48 3.95
C ASN A 39 -6.11 24.80 2.58
N MET A 40 -5.70 23.54 2.44
CA MET A 40 -6.01 22.81 1.21
C MET A 40 -7.49 22.42 1.20
N HIS A 41 -8.36 23.37 0.84
CA HIS A 41 -9.68 23.03 0.38
C HIS A 41 -9.55 22.20 -0.89
N VAL A 42 -10.17 21.02 -0.90
CA VAL A 42 -10.25 20.21 -2.12
C VAL A 42 -10.98 21.03 -3.17
N LEU A 43 -10.27 21.39 -4.25
CA LEU A 43 -10.89 22.10 -5.37
C LEU A 43 -11.97 21.23 -6.02
N PRO A 44 -13.03 21.85 -6.51
CA PRO A 44 -13.96 21.16 -7.41
C PRO A 44 -13.20 20.54 -8.58
N ALA A 45 -13.51 19.29 -8.92
CA ALA A 45 -12.79 18.53 -9.94
C ALA A 45 -12.67 19.26 -11.29
N VAL A 46 -13.68 20.04 -11.67
CA VAL A 46 -13.67 20.85 -12.90
C VAL A 46 -12.58 21.93 -12.85
N GLN A 47 -12.46 22.64 -11.73
CA GLN A 47 -11.43 23.69 -11.60
C GLN A 47 -10.02 23.07 -11.55
N ALA A 48 -9.84 22.00 -10.79
CA ALA A 48 -8.56 21.29 -10.70
C ALA A 48 -8.13 20.74 -12.07
N SER A 49 -9.04 20.16 -12.84
CA SER A 49 -8.75 19.65 -14.18
C SER A 49 -8.40 20.77 -15.17
N THR A 50 -9.08 21.92 -15.10
CA THR A 50 -8.77 23.06 -15.95
C THR A 50 -7.36 23.61 -15.71
N LEU A 51 -6.97 23.77 -14.44
CA LEU A 51 -5.62 24.18 -14.06
C LEU A 51 -4.56 23.18 -14.52
N ALA A 52 -4.81 21.89 -14.32
CA ALA A 52 -3.92 20.81 -14.72
C ALA A 52 -3.74 20.75 -16.23
N GLN A 53 -4.82 20.89 -17.02
CA GLN A 53 -4.77 20.92 -18.48
C GLN A 53 -4.00 22.13 -19.00
N ALA A 54 -4.26 23.32 -18.45
CA ALA A 54 -3.54 24.52 -18.84
C ALA A 54 -2.02 24.37 -18.63
N ARG A 55 -1.63 23.79 -17.49
CA ARG A 55 -0.21 23.53 -17.21
C ARG A 55 0.38 22.49 -18.15
N LEU A 56 -0.31 21.37 -18.40
CA LEU A 56 0.15 20.34 -19.34
C LEU A 56 0.30 20.86 -20.76
N GLN A 57 -0.60 21.71 -21.21
CA GLN A 57 -0.46 22.38 -22.52
C GLN A 57 0.78 23.26 -22.57
N ALA A 58 1.12 23.95 -21.48
CA ALA A 58 2.29 24.82 -21.43
C ALA A 58 3.62 24.05 -21.42
N VAL A 59 3.70 22.89 -20.72
CA VAL A 59 4.97 22.19 -20.51
C VAL A 59 5.14 20.91 -21.34
N ALA A 60 4.07 20.33 -21.84
CA ALA A 60 4.06 19.01 -22.43
C ALA A 60 3.05 18.85 -23.57
N ALA A 61 2.81 19.90 -24.36
CA ALA A 61 1.81 19.88 -25.45
C ALA A 61 2.03 18.74 -26.47
N SER A 62 3.28 18.36 -26.71
CA SER A 62 3.66 17.29 -27.66
C SER A 62 3.88 15.93 -26.99
N ALA A 63 3.62 15.78 -25.69
CA ALA A 63 3.83 14.51 -25.00
C ALA A 63 2.83 13.44 -25.49
N PRO A 64 3.26 12.17 -25.58
CA PRO A 64 2.43 11.08 -26.10
C PRO A 64 1.25 10.72 -25.20
N GLY A 65 1.26 11.15 -23.95
CA GLY A 65 0.17 10.92 -23.00
C GLY A 65 0.25 11.85 -21.81
N TRP A 66 -0.93 12.18 -21.26
CA TRP A 66 -1.10 12.97 -20.05
C TRP A 66 -1.83 12.19 -18.98
N GLN A 67 -1.44 12.40 -17.74
CA GLN A 67 -2.11 11.90 -16.55
C GLN A 67 -2.43 13.08 -15.64
N ILE A 68 -3.65 13.13 -15.12
CA ILE A 68 -4.07 14.14 -14.15
C ILE A 68 -4.64 13.37 -12.97
N ASP A 69 -4.02 13.55 -11.82
CA ASP A 69 -4.48 12.98 -10.55
C ASP A 69 -5.13 14.10 -9.75
N LEU A 70 -6.46 14.02 -9.70
CA LEU A 70 -7.28 15.05 -9.05
C LEU A 70 -7.23 14.88 -7.53
N PRO A 71 -7.32 16.00 -6.78
CA PRO A 71 -7.41 15.93 -5.32
C PRO A 71 -8.64 15.17 -4.86
N ASP A 72 -8.47 14.34 -3.84
CA ASP A 72 -9.54 13.66 -3.13
C ASP A 72 -9.37 13.78 -1.60
N ALA A 73 -10.28 13.16 -0.83
CA ALA A 73 -10.26 13.25 0.62
C ALA A 73 -9.02 12.59 1.26
N ARG A 74 -8.40 11.59 0.62
CA ARG A 74 -7.20 10.90 1.10
C ARG A 74 -5.91 11.50 0.53
N ASN A 75 -5.99 12.10 -0.66
CA ASN A 75 -4.87 12.71 -1.35
C ASN A 75 -5.27 14.11 -1.86
N PRO A 76 -5.15 15.14 -1.03
CA PRO A 76 -5.56 16.51 -1.39
C PRO A 76 -4.62 17.18 -2.40
N ALA A 77 -3.56 16.53 -2.84
CA ALA A 77 -2.59 17.08 -3.77
C ALA A 77 -3.06 16.96 -5.22
N LEU A 78 -3.00 18.08 -5.95
CA LEU A 78 -3.14 18.07 -7.40
C LEU A 78 -1.79 17.77 -8.03
N HIS A 79 -1.69 16.73 -8.84
CA HIS A 79 -0.47 16.48 -9.60
C HIS A 79 -0.75 16.01 -11.01
N ILE A 80 0.20 16.29 -11.90
CA ILE A 80 0.16 15.97 -13.31
C ILE A 80 1.32 15.07 -13.68
N GLY A 81 1.11 14.27 -14.71
CA GLY A 81 2.15 13.44 -15.30
C GLY A 81 2.09 13.52 -16.82
N TRP A 82 3.24 13.39 -17.48
CA TRP A 82 3.32 13.32 -18.92
C TRP A 82 4.47 12.43 -19.40
N GLY A 83 4.33 11.88 -20.58
CA GLY A 83 5.32 11.00 -21.17
C GLY A 83 4.79 9.59 -21.43
N THR A 84 5.69 8.63 -21.46
CA THR A 84 5.34 7.21 -21.64
C THR A 84 5.27 6.50 -20.28
N PRO A 85 4.58 5.36 -20.17
CA PRO A 85 4.51 4.60 -18.92
C PRO A 85 5.87 4.19 -18.32
N ARG A 86 6.93 4.14 -19.17
CA ARG A 86 8.30 3.81 -18.75
C ARG A 86 9.14 5.03 -18.37
N ALA A 87 8.70 6.24 -18.80
CA ALA A 87 9.42 7.50 -18.57
C ALA A 87 8.39 8.61 -18.28
N LEU A 88 7.63 8.42 -17.21
CA LEU A 88 6.61 9.35 -16.75
C LEU A 88 7.27 10.45 -15.92
N GLN A 89 7.19 11.67 -16.37
CA GLN A 89 7.53 12.85 -15.56
C GLN A 89 6.30 13.26 -14.74
N ARG A 90 6.54 13.75 -13.52
CA ARG A 90 5.48 14.16 -12.61
C ARG A 90 5.79 15.52 -12.00
N GLU A 91 4.74 16.33 -11.83
CA GLU A 91 4.82 17.64 -11.21
C GLU A 91 3.63 17.85 -10.29
N TYR A 92 3.88 18.39 -9.09
CA TYR A 92 2.83 18.80 -8.18
C TYR A 92 2.44 20.23 -8.45
N LEU A 93 1.15 20.52 -8.40
CA LEU A 93 0.63 21.85 -8.63
C LEU A 93 0.01 22.43 -7.35
N ASP A 94 0.15 23.72 -7.19
CA ASP A 94 -0.63 24.46 -6.21
C ASP A 94 -2.10 24.39 -6.60
N PRO A 95 -2.98 23.88 -5.73
CA PRO A 95 -4.38 23.69 -6.09
C PRO A 95 -5.13 24.99 -6.36
N HIS A 96 -4.66 26.16 -5.88
CA HIS A 96 -5.34 27.44 -6.07
C HIS A 96 -4.87 28.19 -7.31
N THR A 97 -3.59 28.06 -7.64
CA THR A 97 -2.97 28.87 -8.71
C THR A 97 -2.58 28.06 -9.94
N GLY A 98 -2.51 26.72 -9.82
CA GLY A 98 -1.95 25.86 -10.88
C GLY A 98 -0.43 26.00 -11.05
N ALA A 99 0.24 26.77 -10.17
CA ALA A 99 1.68 26.94 -10.24
C ALA A 99 2.42 25.66 -9.80
N PRO A 100 3.59 25.36 -10.40
CA PRO A 100 4.37 24.21 -10.02
C PRO A 100 4.88 24.33 -8.57
N ARG A 101 4.80 23.22 -7.81
CA ARG A 101 5.33 23.12 -6.47
C ARG A 101 6.52 22.17 -6.44
N HIS A 102 7.59 22.61 -5.85
CA HIS A 102 8.70 21.73 -5.57
C HIS A 102 8.37 20.87 -4.34
N VAL A 103 8.29 19.57 -4.56
CA VAL A 103 8.03 18.57 -3.52
C VAL A 103 9.22 17.59 -3.51
N ARG A 104 9.69 17.25 -2.32
CA ARG A 104 10.83 16.32 -2.18
C ARG A 104 10.55 14.99 -2.86
N ALA A 105 11.57 14.46 -3.52
CA ALA A 105 11.51 13.12 -4.08
C ALA A 105 11.55 12.09 -2.93
N THR A 106 10.47 11.37 -2.75
CA THR A 106 10.38 10.22 -1.83
C THR A 106 9.44 9.18 -2.43
N GLU A 107 9.73 7.92 -2.21
CA GLU A 107 8.83 6.84 -2.60
C GLU A 107 7.55 6.83 -1.76
N GLY A 108 7.61 7.43 -0.56
CA GLY A 108 6.45 7.54 0.31
C GLY A 108 5.87 6.18 0.66
N GLY A 109 4.53 6.11 0.68
CA GLY A 109 3.79 4.87 0.89
C GLY A 109 4.00 3.83 -0.21
N HIS A 110 4.38 4.28 -1.42
CA HIS A 110 4.61 3.41 -2.58
C HIS A 110 5.72 2.38 -2.35
N PHE A 111 6.73 2.71 -1.54
CA PHE A 111 7.73 1.76 -1.09
C PHE A 111 7.12 0.50 -0.47
N PHE A 112 6.11 0.66 0.40
CA PHE A 112 5.47 -0.47 1.08
C PHE A 112 4.64 -1.30 0.12
N THR A 113 3.95 -0.68 -0.83
CA THR A 113 3.19 -1.35 -1.88
C THR A 113 4.11 -2.20 -2.77
N HIS A 114 5.24 -1.63 -3.23
CA HIS A 114 6.24 -2.36 -4.01
C HIS A 114 6.91 -3.47 -3.22
N PHE A 115 7.26 -3.21 -1.96
CA PHE A 115 7.84 -4.24 -1.12
C PHE A 115 6.86 -5.41 -0.90
N HIS A 116 5.60 -5.12 -0.61
CA HIS A 116 4.57 -6.14 -0.44
C HIS A 116 4.37 -6.98 -1.70
N ALA A 117 4.35 -6.35 -2.88
CA ALA A 117 4.06 -7.02 -4.15
C ALA A 117 5.25 -7.76 -4.73
N GLU A 118 6.48 -7.28 -4.49
CA GLU A 118 7.68 -7.78 -5.20
C GLU A 118 8.99 -7.67 -4.41
N LEU A 119 8.95 -7.42 -3.10
CA LEU A 119 10.12 -7.32 -2.22
C LEU A 119 11.18 -6.32 -2.74
N ASN A 120 10.79 -5.34 -3.53
CA ASN A 120 11.70 -4.45 -4.29
C ASN A 120 12.73 -5.20 -5.16
N ALA A 121 12.46 -6.46 -5.50
CA ALA A 121 13.34 -7.34 -6.31
C ALA A 121 12.74 -7.68 -7.68
N GLY A 122 11.77 -6.88 -8.15
CA GLY A 122 11.15 -7.00 -9.46
C GLY A 122 10.52 -8.37 -9.71
N LYS A 123 10.73 -8.94 -10.91
CA LYS A 123 10.09 -10.20 -11.30
C LYS A 123 10.40 -11.38 -10.36
N VAL A 124 11.61 -11.46 -9.84
CA VAL A 124 12.02 -12.53 -8.92
C VAL A 124 11.29 -12.36 -7.57
N GLY A 125 11.27 -11.15 -7.03
CA GLY A 125 10.54 -10.85 -5.80
C GLY A 125 9.06 -11.12 -5.92
N ARG A 126 8.44 -10.73 -7.03
CA ARG A 126 7.02 -11.02 -7.32
C ARG A 126 6.74 -12.52 -7.34
N ALA A 127 7.59 -13.31 -8.00
CA ALA A 127 7.46 -14.77 -7.99
C ALA A 127 7.56 -15.36 -6.58
N LEU A 128 8.50 -14.85 -5.76
CA LEU A 128 8.64 -15.29 -4.37
C LEU A 128 7.41 -14.95 -3.52
N VAL A 129 6.86 -13.75 -3.66
CA VAL A 129 5.64 -13.32 -2.95
C VAL A 129 4.45 -14.19 -3.39
N CYS A 130 4.29 -14.46 -4.70
CA CYS A 130 3.23 -15.34 -5.21
C CYS A 130 3.35 -16.76 -4.63
N VAL A 131 4.55 -17.35 -4.62
CA VAL A 131 4.77 -18.67 -4.04
C VAL A 131 4.48 -18.68 -2.53
N ALA A 132 4.94 -17.66 -1.80
CA ALA A 132 4.67 -17.53 -0.37
C ALA A 132 3.16 -17.41 -0.10
N GLY A 133 2.43 -16.64 -0.90
CA GLY A 133 0.98 -16.53 -0.83
C GLY A 133 0.25 -17.85 -1.10
N LEU A 134 0.69 -18.60 -2.10
CA LEU A 134 0.11 -19.94 -2.39
C LEU A 134 0.36 -20.93 -1.24
N VAL A 135 1.56 -20.94 -0.66
CA VAL A 135 1.88 -21.80 0.50
C VAL A 135 1.04 -21.39 1.71
N MET A 136 0.87 -20.10 1.94
CA MET A 136 0.01 -19.59 3.00
C MET A 136 -1.45 -20.01 2.79
N LEU A 137 -1.98 -19.85 1.58
CA LEU A 137 -3.34 -20.27 1.24
C LEU A 137 -3.55 -21.77 1.46
N ALA A 138 -2.61 -22.59 1.00
CA ALA A 138 -2.66 -24.04 1.23
C ALA A 138 -2.61 -24.38 2.74
N GLY A 139 -1.80 -23.65 3.52
CA GLY A 139 -1.74 -23.77 4.97
C GLY A 139 -3.06 -23.39 5.64
N LEU A 140 -3.69 -22.30 5.19
CA LEU A 140 -4.98 -21.83 5.68
C LEU A 140 -6.08 -22.87 5.43
N ILE A 141 -6.21 -23.35 4.18
CA ILE A 141 -7.19 -24.37 3.81
C ILE A 141 -6.99 -25.64 4.64
N SER A 142 -5.74 -26.13 4.75
CA SER A 142 -5.45 -27.32 5.55
C SER A 142 -5.73 -27.10 7.03
N GLY A 143 -5.48 -25.89 7.55
CA GLY A 143 -5.81 -25.50 8.93
C GLY A 143 -7.32 -25.59 9.20
N ILE A 144 -8.14 -25.05 8.30
CA ILE A 144 -9.61 -25.13 8.39
C ILE A 144 -10.10 -26.59 8.34
N VAL A 145 -9.57 -27.38 7.40
CA VAL A 145 -9.99 -28.77 7.21
C VAL A 145 -9.59 -29.65 8.40
N LEU A 146 -8.39 -29.47 8.95
CA LEU A 146 -7.89 -30.25 10.07
C LEU A 146 -8.51 -29.84 11.40
N HIS A 147 -8.80 -28.56 11.59
CA HIS A 147 -9.38 -28.01 12.82
C HIS A 147 -10.90 -27.92 12.74
N LYS A 148 -11.59 -29.06 12.86
CA LYS A 148 -13.07 -29.14 12.81
C LYS A 148 -13.79 -28.24 13.83
N LYS A 149 -13.11 -27.77 14.87
CA LYS A 149 -13.66 -26.94 15.95
C LYS A 149 -13.06 -25.53 16.00
N ILE A 150 -12.49 -25.04 14.88
CA ILE A 150 -11.76 -23.78 14.84
C ILE A 150 -12.56 -22.60 15.39
N PHE A 151 -13.87 -22.53 15.12
CA PHE A 151 -14.75 -21.47 15.63
C PHE A 151 -15.11 -21.65 17.11
N GLN A 152 -15.10 -22.89 17.64
CA GLN A 152 -15.29 -23.12 19.07
C GLN A 152 -14.03 -22.78 19.86
N ASP A 153 -12.87 -23.13 19.32
CA ASP A 153 -11.57 -22.85 19.93
C ASP A 153 -11.21 -21.36 19.89
N PHE A 154 -11.78 -20.60 18.92
CA PHE A 154 -11.66 -19.13 18.86
C PHE A 154 -12.11 -18.43 20.16
N PHE A 155 -13.20 -18.91 20.78
CA PHE A 155 -13.70 -18.35 22.04
C PHE A 155 -13.01 -18.89 23.29
N THR A 156 -12.00 -19.77 23.16
CA THR A 156 -11.31 -20.42 24.29
C THR A 156 -9.92 -19.84 24.56
N PHE A 157 -9.66 -18.58 24.20
CA PHE A 157 -8.39 -17.92 24.49
C PHE A 157 -8.09 -17.89 25.98
N ARG A 158 -6.95 -18.47 26.38
CA ARG A 158 -6.52 -18.67 27.76
C ARG A 158 -5.20 -17.94 28.04
N PRO A 159 -5.24 -16.61 28.32
CA PRO A 159 -4.02 -15.82 28.50
C PRO A 159 -3.18 -16.22 29.74
N ARG A 160 -3.81 -16.91 30.70
CA ARG A 160 -3.15 -17.37 31.94
C ARG A 160 -2.66 -18.82 31.88
N ALA A 161 -2.77 -19.50 30.75
CA ALA A 161 -2.21 -20.83 30.54
C ALA A 161 -0.67 -20.77 30.42
N SER A 162 -0.02 -21.93 30.22
CA SER A 162 1.42 -21.96 29.92
C SER A 162 1.72 -21.12 28.69
N SER A 163 2.89 -20.49 28.65
CA SER A 163 3.33 -19.58 27.56
C SER A 163 3.11 -20.19 26.16
N GLN A 164 3.49 -21.48 26.00
CA GLN A 164 3.30 -22.19 24.73
C GLN A 164 1.82 -22.29 24.33
N ARG A 165 0.93 -22.55 25.28
CA ARG A 165 -0.50 -22.69 25.02
C ARG A 165 -1.16 -21.35 24.72
N ALA A 166 -0.77 -20.30 25.43
CA ALA A 166 -1.24 -18.95 25.16
C ALA A 166 -0.86 -18.48 23.73
N TRP A 167 0.36 -18.81 23.27
CA TRP A 167 0.79 -18.52 21.89
C TRP A 167 0.02 -19.31 20.84
N LEU A 168 -0.30 -20.59 21.10
CA LEU A 168 -1.13 -21.39 20.19
C LEU A 168 -2.57 -20.86 20.12
N ASP A 169 -3.17 -20.53 21.26
CA ASP A 169 -4.51 -19.93 21.30
C ASP A 169 -4.52 -18.58 20.58
N ALA A 170 -3.51 -17.72 20.78
CA ALA A 170 -3.36 -16.45 20.08
C ALA A 170 -3.22 -16.65 18.56
N HIS A 171 -2.43 -17.63 18.13
CA HIS A 171 -2.29 -17.96 16.71
C HIS A 171 -3.62 -18.40 16.08
N THR A 172 -4.40 -19.22 16.79
CA THR A 172 -5.73 -19.65 16.34
C THR A 172 -6.69 -18.48 16.23
N VAL A 173 -6.73 -17.60 17.24
CA VAL A 173 -7.59 -16.39 17.24
C VAL A 173 -7.23 -15.47 16.08
N LEU A 174 -5.95 -15.14 15.92
CA LEU A 174 -5.48 -14.27 14.83
C LEU A 174 -5.70 -14.91 13.46
N GLY A 175 -5.56 -16.24 13.35
CA GLY A 175 -5.83 -16.98 12.12
C GLY A 175 -7.31 -16.92 11.70
N VAL A 176 -8.24 -17.00 12.67
CA VAL A 176 -9.68 -16.88 12.40
C VAL A 176 -10.06 -15.44 12.05
N LEU A 177 -9.50 -14.44 12.75
CA LEU A 177 -9.75 -13.03 12.47
C LEU A 177 -9.18 -12.59 11.10
N GLY A 178 -8.15 -13.26 10.63
CA GLY A 178 -7.53 -13.00 9.31
C GLY A 178 -8.18 -13.76 8.16
N LEU A 179 -9.28 -14.51 8.40
CA LEU A 179 -10.05 -15.13 7.32
C LEU A 179 -10.80 -14.03 6.55
N PRO A 180 -10.75 -14.02 5.19
CA PRO A 180 -11.49 -13.08 4.37
C PRO A 180 -13.00 -13.34 4.38
#